data_376b33d73e85659b80f945aaa0a8cfb3
#
_entry.id   376b33d73e85659b80f945aaa0a8cfb3
#
_cell.length_a   1.000
_cell.length_b   1.000
_cell.length_c   1.000
_cell.angle_alpha   90.00
_cell.angle_beta   90.00
_cell.angle_gamma   90.00
#
_symmetry.space_group_name_H-M   'P 1'
#
loop_
_entity.id
_entity.type
_entity.pdbx_description
1 polymer ?
#
loop_
_entity_poly.entity_id
_entity_poly.type
_entity_poly.pdbx_seq_one_letter_code
_entity_poly.pdbx_strand_id
1 'polypeptide(L)'
;MTAKQTEFGLVMEASPGYTARLAREIEAMGFDYLLCPDTQNLAPDPYGQLNLAAAATSTLKLGTGVTNPITRDTAVTATAVTSLQQESGGRAICVIGRGDSSAEHIGVRNSTTAQLRAGVGQIRSYMRGDVIDRNGKKSALRWLNNEQVLPAPVDIACTGPKTIRMAVEAGDRISFAVGSAPERITWAMKTATDHLNAIGRSRDSISIGAFVNLVCDPDEQRAINIGRMIAGMVAHFAGMKNAPLDHLPP
;
A
#
# COMPACT_ATOMS: atom_id res chain seq x y z
N MET A 1 -2.56 9.02 27.14
CA MET A 1 -2.48 8.53 25.75
C MET A 1 -1.03 8.24 25.43
N THR A 2 -0.64 6.99 25.30
CA THR A 2 0.70 6.63 24.81
C THR A 2 0.79 7.07 23.37
N ALA A 3 1.81 7.88 23.03
CA ALA A 3 2.08 8.25 21.66
C ALA A 3 2.21 6.97 20.82
N LYS A 4 1.46 6.85 19.72
CA LYS A 4 1.64 5.73 18.79
C LYS A 4 3.09 5.76 18.31
N GLN A 5 3.81 4.67 18.50
CA GLN A 5 5.18 4.52 18.02
C GLN A 5 5.19 4.64 16.49
N THR A 6 6.19 5.35 15.97
CA THR A 6 6.41 5.39 14.51
C THR A 6 6.91 4.03 14.05
N GLU A 7 6.26 3.49 13.03
CA GLU A 7 6.63 2.23 12.40
C GLU A 7 7.42 2.48 11.12
N PHE A 8 8.44 1.69 10.86
CA PHE A 8 9.31 1.77 9.69
C PHE A 8 9.19 0.50 8.86
N GLY A 9 9.13 0.66 7.54
CA GLY A 9 9.04 -0.45 6.62
C GLY A 9 9.90 -0.29 5.39
N LEU A 10 10.17 -1.41 4.74
CA LEU A 10 10.84 -1.46 3.46
C LEU A 10 9.85 -1.83 2.36
N VAL A 11 9.94 -1.12 1.23
CA VAL A 11 9.31 -1.53 -0.03
C VAL A 11 10.42 -2.08 -0.91
N MET A 12 10.31 -3.35 -1.28
CA MET A 12 11.29 -4.00 -2.15
C MET A 12 10.62 -5.04 -3.04
N GLU A 13 11.19 -5.26 -4.21
CA GLU A 13 10.75 -6.32 -5.09
C GLU A 13 10.93 -7.70 -4.44
N ALA A 14 9.94 -8.55 -4.62
CA ALA A 14 10.06 -9.94 -4.24
C ALA A 14 11.19 -10.60 -5.04
N SER A 15 11.97 -11.45 -4.39
CA SER A 15 13.12 -12.15 -5.00
C SER A 15 12.94 -13.65 -4.84
N PRO A 16 12.43 -14.36 -5.87
CA PRO A 16 12.22 -15.80 -5.82
C PRO A 16 13.50 -16.55 -5.37
N GLY A 17 13.33 -17.44 -4.39
CA GLY A 17 14.45 -18.16 -3.75
C GLY A 17 15.15 -17.38 -2.63
N TYR A 18 14.95 -16.08 -2.50
CA TYR A 18 15.62 -15.23 -1.50
C TYR A 18 14.69 -14.48 -0.56
N THR A 19 13.43 -14.25 -0.94
CA THR A 19 12.50 -13.40 -0.17
C THR A 19 12.37 -13.82 1.29
N ALA A 20 12.25 -15.11 1.57
CA ALA A 20 12.16 -15.62 2.94
C ALA A 20 13.41 -15.32 3.77
N ARG A 21 14.62 -15.37 3.17
CA ARG A 21 15.87 -15.02 3.86
C ARG A 21 15.93 -13.52 4.12
N LEU A 22 15.65 -12.71 3.09
CA LEU A 22 15.64 -11.25 3.21
C LEU A 22 14.62 -10.78 4.25
N ALA A 23 13.44 -11.39 4.31
CA ALA A 23 12.43 -11.06 5.32
C ALA A 23 12.95 -11.28 6.75
N ARG A 24 13.69 -12.38 7.02
CA ARG A 24 14.33 -12.60 8.33
C ARG A 24 15.38 -11.54 8.63
N GLU A 25 16.18 -11.16 7.65
CA GLU A 25 17.21 -10.12 7.82
C GLU A 25 16.55 -8.77 8.13
N ILE A 26 15.47 -8.40 7.42
CA ILE A 26 14.69 -7.18 7.64
C ILE A 26 14.06 -7.17 9.04
N GLU A 27 13.46 -8.29 9.46
CA GLU A 27 12.92 -8.45 10.81
C GLU A 27 14.00 -8.28 11.89
N ALA A 28 15.16 -8.91 11.69
CA ALA A 28 16.30 -8.82 12.61
C ALA A 28 16.91 -7.41 12.70
N MET A 29 16.78 -6.59 11.65
CA MET A 29 17.16 -5.18 11.66
C MET A 29 16.14 -4.30 12.42
N GLY A 30 14.99 -4.83 12.83
CA GLY A 30 13.98 -4.12 13.58
C GLY A 30 12.98 -3.32 12.74
N PHE A 31 12.85 -3.62 11.44
CA PHE A 31 11.77 -3.06 10.63
C PHE A 31 10.42 -3.69 10.99
N ASP A 32 9.37 -2.87 10.90
CA ASP A 32 8.00 -3.28 11.18
C ASP A 32 7.27 -3.88 9.98
N TYR A 33 7.67 -3.50 8.74
CA TYR A 33 7.00 -3.89 7.50
C TYR A 33 7.97 -4.34 6.41
N LEU A 34 7.52 -5.34 5.65
CA LEU A 34 8.01 -5.64 4.30
C LEU A 34 6.82 -5.56 3.34
N LEU A 35 6.92 -4.67 2.35
CA LEU A 35 5.93 -4.49 1.30
C LEU A 35 6.54 -4.85 -0.05
N CYS A 36 5.84 -5.69 -0.83
CA CYS A 36 6.28 -6.08 -2.17
C CYS A 36 5.35 -5.51 -3.25
N PRO A 37 5.88 -4.89 -4.32
CA PRO A 37 5.06 -4.35 -5.40
C PRO A 37 4.33 -5.47 -6.16
N ASP A 38 3.05 -5.23 -6.44
CA ASP A 38 2.21 -6.07 -7.31
C ASP A 38 2.14 -5.41 -8.70
N THR A 39 3.28 -5.47 -9.38
CA THR A 39 3.49 -4.85 -10.69
C THR A 39 4.03 -5.91 -11.63
N GLN A 40 3.12 -6.70 -12.21
CA GLN A 40 3.47 -7.71 -13.21
C GLN A 40 4.26 -7.05 -14.36
N ASN A 41 5.14 -7.75 -15.00
CA ASN A 41 6.11 -7.30 -15.99
C ASN A 41 7.34 -6.52 -15.43
N LEU A 42 7.26 -6.00 -14.20
CA LEU A 42 8.39 -5.30 -13.54
C LEU A 42 8.93 -6.04 -12.34
N ALA A 43 8.08 -6.80 -11.64
CA ALA A 43 8.44 -7.53 -10.43
C ALA A 43 7.81 -8.94 -10.43
N PRO A 44 8.42 -9.93 -9.76
CA PRO A 44 7.80 -11.24 -9.53
C PRO A 44 6.49 -11.14 -8.75
N ASP A 45 5.63 -12.18 -8.83
CA ASP A 45 4.39 -12.23 -8.07
C ASP A 45 4.65 -12.09 -6.56
N PRO A 46 4.07 -11.08 -5.91
CA PRO A 46 4.36 -10.80 -4.50
C PRO A 46 3.69 -11.81 -3.55
N TYR A 47 2.52 -12.34 -3.87
CA TYR A 47 1.71 -13.05 -2.87
C TYR A 47 2.31 -14.41 -2.48
N GLY A 48 2.81 -15.17 -3.45
CA GLY A 48 3.56 -16.40 -3.16
C GLY A 48 4.80 -16.12 -2.32
N GLN A 49 5.53 -15.07 -2.63
CA GLN A 49 6.74 -14.69 -1.93
C GLN A 49 6.46 -14.13 -0.52
N LEU A 50 5.37 -13.38 -0.34
CA LEU A 50 4.93 -12.88 0.97
C LEU A 50 4.49 -14.02 1.89
N ASN A 51 3.88 -15.09 1.37
CA ASN A 51 3.57 -16.28 2.17
C ASN A 51 4.85 -17.00 2.64
N LEU A 52 5.87 -17.09 1.78
CA LEU A 52 7.19 -17.62 2.19
C LEU A 52 7.87 -16.74 3.25
N ALA A 53 7.73 -15.41 3.14
CA ALA A 53 8.18 -14.47 4.15
C ALA A 53 7.40 -14.62 5.47
N ALA A 54 6.08 -14.84 5.41
CA ALA A 54 5.25 -15.05 6.58
C ALA A 54 5.68 -16.28 7.39
N ALA A 55 5.95 -17.39 6.69
CA ALA A 55 6.45 -18.62 7.32
C ALA A 55 7.86 -18.48 7.90
N ALA A 56 8.63 -17.49 7.44
CA ALA A 56 10.02 -17.28 7.86
C ALA A 56 10.20 -16.23 8.96
N THR A 57 9.15 -15.48 9.33
CA THR A 57 9.17 -14.35 10.26
C THR A 57 8.08 -14.48 11.33
N SER A 58 8.21 -13.74 12.42
CA SER A 58 7.30 -13.85 13.56
C SER A 58 6.56 -12.55 13.88
N THR A 59 7.15 -11.40 13.59
CA THR A 59 6.65 -10.07 13.98
C THR A 59 6.48 -9.13 12.78
N LEU A 60 7.24 -9.37 11.70
CA LEU A 60 7.25 -8.54 10.51
C LEU A 60 5.87 -8.53 9.85
N LYS A 61 5.30 -7.36 9.66
CA LYS A 61 4.06 -7.15 8.91
C LYS A 61 4.35 -7.21 7.41
N LEU A 62 3.48 -7.88 6.66
CA LEU A 62 3.73 -8.26 5.28
C LEU A 62 2.60 -7.81 4.38
N GLY A 63 2.91 -7.23 3.23
CA GLY A 63 1.86 -6.80 2.33
C GLY A 63 2.32 -6.36 0.95
N THR A 64 1.35 -5.93 0.16
CA THR A 64 1.63 -5.35 -1.16
C THR A 64 2.15 -3.92 -1.04
N GLY A 65 3.00 -3.51 -1.97
CA GLY A 65 3.53 -2.15 -1.98
C GLY A 65 3.67 -1.53 -3.37
N VAL A 66 2.57 -1.37 -4.15
CA VAL A 66 1.15 -1.51 -3.86
C VAL A 66 0.46 -2.43 -4.86
N THR A 67 -0.70 -3.01 -4.50
CA THR A 67 -1.61 -3.62 -5.47
C THR A 67 -2.60 -2.60 -6.03
N ASN A 68 -3.48 -3.02 -6.95
CA ASN A 68 -4.48 -2.15 -7.56
C ASN A 68 -5.73 -2.93 -8.03
N PRO A 69 -6.87 -2.27 -8.26
CA PRO A 69 -8.11 -2.95 -8.65
C PRO A 69 -8.26 -3.18 -10.17
N ILE A 70 -7.21 -2.96 -10.97
CA ILE A 70 -7.26 -3.05 -12.44
C ILE A 70 -6.59 -4.32 -12.96
N THR A 71 -5.37 -4.60 -12.48
CA THR A 71 -4.59 -5.73 -12.98
C THR A 71 -4.98 -7.05 -12.33
N ARG A 72 -5.70 -6.97 -11.21
CA ARG A 72 -6.15 -8.14 -10.44
C ARG A 72 -7.60 -7.92 -9.97
N ASP A 73 -8.48 -8.89 -10.20
CA ASP A 73 -9.86 -8.83 -9.70
C ASP A 73 -9.87 -8.70 -8.17
N THR A 74 -10.81 -7.92 -7.65
CA THR A 74 -10.91 -7.64 -6.22
C THR A 74 -11.14 -8.89 -5.37
N ALA A 75 -11.83 -9.92 -5.91
CA ALA A 75 -11.99 -11.21 -5.23
C ALA A 75 -10.66 -11.98 -5.16
N VAL A 76 -9.84 -11.90 -6.23
CA VAL A 76 -8.52 -12.54 -6.27
C VAL A 76 -7.57 -11.86 -5.28
N THR A 77 -7.56 -10.52 -5.25
CA THR A 77 -6.78 -9.75 -4.27
C THR A 77 -7.22 -10.07 -2.84
N ALA A 78 -8.52 -10.04 -2.57
CA ALA A 78 -9.05 -10.35 -1.23
C ALA A 78 -8.69 -11.75 -0.78
N THR A 79 -8.79 -12.76 -1.68
CA THR A 79 -8.38 -14.13 -1.39
C THR A 79 -6.90 -14.21 -1.03
N ALA A 80 -6.03 -13.58 -1.82
CA ALA A 80 -4.59 -13.62 -1.60
C ALA A 80 -4.19 -12.93 -0.29
N VAL A 81 -4.75 -11.75 0.00
CA VAL A 81 -4.51 -11.02 1.25
C VAL A 81 -5.05 -11.78 2.46
N THR A 82 -6.22 -12.40 2.35
CA THR A 82 -6.79 -13.19 3.44
C THR A 82 -5.97 -14.44 3.72
N SER A 83 -5.48 -15.11 2.68
CA SER A 83 -4.58 -16.26 2.84
C SER A 83 -3.29 -15.83 3.55
N LEU A 84 -2.69 -14.72 3.13
CA LEU A 84 -1.51 -14.15 3.80
C LEU A 84 -1.81 -13.78 5.27
N GLN A 85 -3.00 -13.22 5.53
CA GLN A 85 -3.43 -12.85 6.88
C GLN A 85 -3.51 -14.07 7.81
N GLN A 86 -4.05 -15.16 7.33
CA GLN A 86 -4.12 -16.42 8.07
C GLN A 86 -2.74 -17.05 8.25
N GLU A 87 -1.95 -17.17 7.17
CA GLU A 87 -0.62 -17.76 7.19
C GLU A 87 0.35 -16.99 8.09
N SER A 88 0.24 -15.68 8.12
CA SER A 88 1.07 -14.82 8.98
C SER A 88 0.58 -14.69 10.43
N GLY A 89 -0.56 -15.29 10.78
CA GLY A 89 -1.15 -15.11 12.13
C GLY A 89 -1.60 -13.67 12.40
N GLY A 90 -2.12 -12.96 11.40
CA GLY A 90 -2.69 -11.62 11.57
C GLY A 90 -1.75 -10.46 11.21
N ARG A 91 -0.63 -10.72 10.52
CA ARG A 91 0.38 -9.70 10.18
C ARG A 91 0.28 -9.15 8.77
N ALA A 92 -0.75 -9.52 7.99
CA ALA A 92 -0.92 -9.00 6.65
C ALA A 92 -1.43 -7.55 6.64
N ILE A 93 -1.09 -6.83 5.58
CA ILE A 93 -1.65 -5.53 5.23
C ILE A 93 -1.91 -5.45 3.73
N CYS A 94 -3.08 -4.96 3.34
CA CYS A 94 -3.41 -4.70 1.94
C CYS A 94 -3.10 -3.24 1.60
N VAL A 95 -1.95 -2.97 1.00
CA VAL A 95 -1.65 -1.62 0.52
C VAL A 95 -2.05 -1.51 -0.95
N ILE A 96 -2.97 -0.60 -1.27
CA ILE A 96 -3.62 -0.50 -2.57
C ILE A 96 -3.55 0.92 -3.13
N GLY A 97 -3.28 1.04 -4.41
CA GLY A 97 -3.26 2.30 -5.15
C GLY A 97 -4.07 2.23 -6.44
N ARG A 98 -3.94 3.26 -7.29
CA ARG A 98 -4.68 3.36 -8.55
C ARG A 98 -4.16 2.45 -9.67
N GLY A 99 -2.97 1.88 -9.52
CA GLY A 99 -2.37 1.01 -10.52
C GLY A 99 -1.73 1.80 -11.67
N ASP A 100 -0.73 2.59 -11.38
CA ASP A 100 -0.03 3.43 -12.35
C ASP A 100 0.85 2.58 -13.30
N SER A 101 2.10 2.31 -12.95
CA SER A 101 3.03 1.53 -13.78
C SER A 101 2.52 0.13 -14.09
N SER A 102 1.88 -0.55 -13.12
CA SER A 102 1.32 -1.88 -13.34
C SER A 102 0.24 -1.93 -14.42
N ALA A 103 -0.58 -0.88 -14.56
CA ALA A 103 -1.58 -0.76 -15.61
C ALA A 103 -0.94 -0.36 -16.95
N GLU A 104 -0.01 0.60 -16.92
CA GLU A 104 0.68 1.09 -18.12
C GLU A 104 1.41 -0.03 -18.85
N HIS A 105 2.16 -0.86 -18.13
CA HIS A 105 2.95 -1.96 -18.73
C HIS A 105 2.13 -3.10 -19.36
N ILE A 106 0.82 -3.12 -19.14
CA ILE A 106 -0.10 -4.04 -19.84
C ILE A 106 -1.07 -3.31 -20.78
N GLY A 107 -0.81 -2.02 -21.04
CA GLY A 107 -1.57 -1.24 -22.01
C GLY A 107 -2.98 -0.86 -21.57
N VAL A 108 -3.28 -0.86 -20.26
CA VAL A 108 -4.56 -0.44 -19.71
C VAL A 108 -4.43 0.86 -18.93
N ARG A 109 -5.54 1.56 -18.77
CA ARG A 109 -5.56 2.80 -17.97
C ARG A 109 -5.62 2.47 -16.49
N ASN A 110 -4.93 3.29 -15.68
CA ASN A 110 -5.05 3.22 -14.22
C ASN A 110 -6.49 3.53 -13.76
N SER A 111 -6.85 3.06 -12.57
CA SER A 111 -8.18 3.27 -12.01
C SER A 111 -8.45 4.76 -11.73
N THR A 112 -9.67 5.18 -11.94
CA THR A 112 -10.18 6.43 -11.38
C THR A 112 -10.27 6.34 -9.85
N THR A 113 -10.36 7.48 -9.18
CA THR A 113 -10.57 7.49 -7.71
C THR A 113 -11.87 6.77 -7.31
N ALA A 114 -12.91 6.86 -8.16
CA ALA A 114 -14.17 6.15 -7.92
C ALA A 114 -14.01 4.62 -8.05
N GLN A 115 -13.28 4.15 -9.05
CA GLN A 115 -12.98 2.72 -9.22
C GLN A 115 -12.10 2.19 -8.08
N LEU A 116 -11.09 2.96 -7.64
CA LEU A 116 -10.29 2.59 -6.47
C LEU A 116 -11.16 2.49 -5.20
N ARG A 117 -12.04 3.46 -4.97
CA ARG A 117 -13.00 3.42 -3.84
C ARG A 117 -13.87 2.15 -3.89
N ALA A 118 -14.44 1.86 -5.04
CA ALA A 118 -15.28 0.67 -5.23
C ALA A 118 -14.48 -0.62 -5.00
N GLY A 119 -13.26 -0.70 -5.54
CA GLY A 119 -12.35 -1.83 -5.35
C GLY A 119 -11.99 -2.05 -3.88
N VAL A 120 -11.62 -0.99 -3.16
CA VAL A 120 -11.37 -1.05 -1.70
C VAL A 120 -12.61 -1.56 -0.95
N GLY A 121 -13.79 -1.05 -1.27
CA GLY A 121 -15.04 -1.51 -0.66
C GLY A 121 -15.31 -2.99 -0.88
N GLN A 122 -15.11 -3.48 -2.12
CA GLN A 122 -15.27 -4.90 -2.46
C GLN A 122 -14.25 -5.79 -1.73
N ILE A 123 -12.97 -5.41 -1.73
CA ILE A 123 -11.90 -6.15 -1.04
C ILE A 123 -12.23 -6.27 0.45
N ARG A 124 -12.61 -5.16 1.10
CA ARG A 124 -12.99 -5.16 2.51
C ARG A 124 -14.19 -6.06 2.79
N SER A 125 -15.21 -6.01 1.95
CA SER A 125 -16.39 -6.88 2.09
C SER A 125 -16.03 -8.34 1.95
N TYR A 126 -15.23 -8.70 0.95
CA TYR A 126 -14.75 -10.08 0.79
C TYR A 126 -13.95 -10.56 2.00
N MET A 127 -13.00 -9.75 2.49
CA MET A 127 -12.17 -10.11 3.65
C MET A 127 -12.96 -10.27 4.94
N ARG A 128 -14.15 -9.63 5.05
CA ARG A 128 -15.08 -9.84 6.18
C ARG A 128 -16.00 -11.03 6.00
N GLY A 129 -15.98 -11.70 4.84
CA GLY A 129 -16.89 -12.78 4.51
C GLY A 129 -18.29 -12.32 4.07
N ASP A 130 -18.45 -11.02 3.75
CA ASP A 130 -19.72 -10.49 3.27
C ASP A 130 -20.09 -11.11 1.92
N VAL A 131 -21.40 -11.29 1.69
CA VAL A 131 -21.94 -11.61 0.37
C VAL A 131 -22.20 -10.31 -0.37
N ILE A 132 -21.53 -10.09 -1.49
CA ILE A 132 -21.72 -8.90 -2.33
C ILE A 132 -22.35 -9.28 -3.68
N ASP A 133 -23.00 -8.31 -4.32
CA ASP A 133 -23.46 -8.45 -5.70
C ASP A 133 -22.32 -8.13 -6.68
N ARG A 134 -22.09 -9.04 -7.61
CA ARG A 134 -21.14 -8.87 -8.72
C ARG A 134 -21.91 -9.10 -10.04
N ASN A 135 -22.43 -8.01 -10.60
CA ASN A 135 -23.20 -8.05 -11.85
C ASN A 135 -24.40 -9.02 -11.80
N GLY A 136 -25.20 -8.94 -10.75
CA GLY A 136 -26.35 -9.78 -10.52
C GLY A 136 -26.06 -11.17 -9.95
N LYS A 137 -24.79 -11.48 -9.63
CA LYS A 137 -24.40 -12.74 -8.99
C LYS A 137 -23.93 -12.48 -7.55
N LYS A 138 -24.42 -13.30 -6.62
CA LYS A 138 -23.92 -13.31 -5.24
C LYS A 138 -22.53 -13.92 -5.19
N SER A 139 -21.58 -13.18 -4.63
CA SER A 139 -20.17 -13.54 -4.55
C SER A 139 -19.64 -13.34 -3.12
N ALA A 140 -18.89 -14.30 -2.62
CA ALA A 140 -18.26 -14.27 -1.30
C ALA A 140 -17.04 -15.20 -1.26
N LEU A 141 -16.13 -15.01 -0.32
CA LEU A 141 -15.06 -15.97 -0.02
C LEU A 141 -15.66 -17.13 0.80
N ARG A 142 -16.17 -18.15 0.12
CA ARG A 142 -16.90 -19.27 0.75
C ARG A 142 -16.01 -20.20 1.59
N TRP A 143 -14.70 -20.11 1.43
CA TRP A 143 -13.70 -20.88 2.18
C TRP A 143 -13.27 -20.20 3.48
N LEU A 144 -13.71 -18.95 3.70
CA LEU A 144 -13.36 -18.18 4.89
C LEU A 144 -14.07 -18.74 6.11
N ASN A 145 -13.31 -19.26 7.06
CA ASN A 145 -13.78 -19.59 8.39
C ASN A 145 -13.65 -18.36 9.27
N ASN A 146 -14.79 -17.80 9.68
CA ASN A 146 -14.86 -16.53 10.42
C ASN A 146 -14.25 -16.57 11.83
N GLU A 147 -13.69 -17.69 12.25
CA GLU A 147 -13.31 -17.91 13.66
C GLU A 147 -11.85 -17.55 13.99
N GLN A 148 -10.99 -17.28 13.01
CA GLN A 148 -9.56 -17.36 13.32
C GLN A 148 -8.75 -16.09 13.21
N VAL A 149 -9.04 -15.14 12.33
CA VAL A 149 -8.20 -13.93 12.18
C VAL A 149 -9.03 -12.73 11.71
N LEU A 150 -8.84 -11.58 12.34
CA LEU A 150 -9.45 -10.33 11.90
C LEU A 150 -9.02 -9.98 10.46
N PRO A 151 -9.88 -9.33 9.67
CA PRO A 151 -9.53 -8.88 8.34
C PRO A 151 -8.26 -8.02 8.33
N ALA A 152 -7.42 -8.20 7.32
CA ALA A 152 -6.22 -7.38 7.15
C ALA A 152 -6.62 -5.90 6.99
N PRO A 153 -5.88 -4.96 7.61
CA PRO A 153 -6.12 -3.54 7.40
C PRO A 153 -5.83 -3.16 5.96
N VAL A 154 -6.61 -2.20 5.44
CA VAL A 154 -6.42 -1.64 4.10
C VAL A 154 -5.74 -0.28 4.22
N ASP A 155 -4.55 -0.17 3.63
CA ASP A 155 -3.79 1.07 3.48
C ASP A 155 -3.95 1.58 2.04
N ILE A 156 -4.34 2.83 1.88
CA ILE A 156 -4.54 3.42 0.56
C ILE A 156 -3.40 4.36 0.23
N ALA A 157 -2.59 3.99 -0.77
CA ALA A 157 -1.56 4.85 -1.31
C ALA A 157 -2.18 5.99 -2.12
N CYS A 158 -1.81 7.23 -1.80
CA CYS A 158 -2.44 8.40 -2.37
C CYS A 158 -1.43 9.52 -2.65
N THR A 159 -1.67 10.28 -3.73
CA THR A 159 -0.79 11.36 -4.19
C THR A 159 -1.52 12.69 -4.27
N GLY A 160 -2.66 12.74 -4.96
CA GLY A 160 -3.41 13.97 -5.19
C GLY A 160 -4.53 14.21 -4.17
N PRO A 161 -5.04 15.45 -4.06
CA PRO A 161 -5.98 15.84 -3.00
C PRO A 161 -7.30 15.07 -3.07
N LYS A 162 -7.79 14.70 -4.28
CA LYS A 162 -9.00 13.88 -4.43
C LYS A 162 -8.80 12.47 -3.88
N THR A 163 -7.64 11.86 -4.15
CA THR A 163 -7.33 10.51 -3.67
C THR A 163 -7.06 10.53 -2.16
N ILE A 164 -6.38 11.56 -1.64
CA ILE A 164 -6.15 11.72 -0.19
C ILE A 164 -7.49 11.78 0.56
N ARG A 165 -8.44 12.61 0.11
CA ARG A 165 -9.78 12.68 0.74
C ARG A 165 -10.51 11.35 0.69
N MET A 166 -10.54 10.69 -0.46
CA MET A 166 -11.15 9.37 -0.62
C MET A 166 -10.48 8.33 0.28
N ALA A 167 -9.15 8.35 0.38
CA ALA A 167 -8.39 7.44 1.21
C ALA A 167 -8.70 7.64 2.71
N VAL A 168 -8.81 8.89 3.16
CA VAL A 168 -9.26 9.24 4.51
C VAL A 168 -10.65 8.69 4.82
N GLU A 169 -11.56 8.64 3.85
CA GLU A 169 -12.92 8.11 4.06
C GLU A 169 -12.97 6.57 4.06
N ALA A 170 -12.18 5.92 3.22
CA ALA A 170 -12.32 4.49 2.92
C ALA A 170 -11.25 3.58 3.55
N GLY A 171 -10.08 4.11 3.91
CA GLY A 171 -8.96 3.34 4.44
C GLY A 171 -8.95 3.18 5.96
N ASP A 172 -8.27 2.14 6.43
CA ASP A 172 -7.87 2.00 7.83
C ASP A 172 -6.54 2.73 8.05
N ARG A 173 -5.75 2.81 6.99
CA ARG A 173 -4.48 3.53 6.89
C ARG A 173 -4.43 4.29 5.57
N ILE A 174 -3.62 5.33 5.52
CA ILE A 174 -3.26 6.02 4.28
C ILE A 174 -1.76 6.24 4.23
N SER A 175 -1.18 6.08 3.05
CA SER A 175 0.23 6.31 2.81
C SER A 175 0.44 7.28 1.66
N PHE A 176 1.10 8.40 1.93
CA PHE A 176 1.37 9.42 0.92
C PHE A 176 2.49 8.97 -0.01
N ALA A 177 2.28 9.06 -1.31
CA ALA A 177 3.28 8.86 -2.35
C ALA A 177 3.57 10.21 -3.04
N VAL A 178 4.06 11.18 -2.26
CA VAL A 178 4.25 12.57 -2.70
C VAL A 178 5.74 12.98 -2.76
N GLY A 179 6.64 12.03 -2.62
CA GLY A 179 8.07 12.28 -2.49
C GLY A 179 8.47 12.61 -1.05
N SER A 180 9.75 12.93 -0.85
CA SER A 180 10.36 13.13 0.48
C SER A 180 10.48 14.60 0.90
N ALA A 181 10.06 15.55 0.06
CA ALA A 181 10.12 16.97 0.38
C ALA A 181 9.20 17.31 1.57
N PRO A 182 9.71 17.94 2.67
CA PRO A 182 8.91 18.21 3.86
C PRO A 182 7.65 19.03 3.58
N GLU A 183 7.71 19.97 2.65
CA GLU A 183 6.59 20.83 2.25
C GLU A 183 5.45 20.03 1.66
N ARG A 184 5.77 19.04 0.83
CA ARG A 184 4.78 18.14 0.20
C ARG A 184 4.15 17.20 1.21
N ILE A 185 4.92 16.66 2.14
CA ILE A 185 4.42 15.86 3.25
C ILE A 185 3.48 16.69 4.12
N THR A 186 3.90 17.91 4.47
CA THR A 186 3.10 18.85 5.27
C THR A 186 1.78 19.20 4.58
N TRP A 187 1.82 19.47 3.27
CA TRP A 187 0.62 19.71 2.46
C TRP A 187 -0.32 18.50 2.43
N ALA A 188 0.20 17.29 2.23
CA ALA A 188 -0.59 16.08 2.23
C ALA A 188 -1.23 15.82 3.59
N MET A 189 -0.45 15.98 4.67
CA MET A 189 -0.94 15.91 6.05
C MET A 189 -2.06 16.92 6.31
N LYS A 190 -1.88 18.19 5.90
CA LYS A 190 -2.91 19.20 6.04
C LYS A 190 -4.18 18.82 5.28
N THR A 191 -4.04 18.36 4.03
CA THR A 191 -5.17 17.92 3.20
C THR A 191 -5.96 16.79 3.87
N ALA A 192 -5.28 15.82 4.44
CA ALA A 192 -5.89 14.70 5.15
C ALA A 192 -6.58 15.17 6.44
N THR A 193 -5.90 16.00 7.24
CA THR A 193 -6.43 16.50 8.53
C THR A 193 -7.65 17.40 8.33
N ASP A 194 -7.60 18.31 7.37
CA ASP A 194 -8.74 19.17 7.05
C ASP A 194 -9.97 18.33 6.65
N HIS A 195 -9.76 17.25 5.87
CA HIS A 195 -10.85 16.41 5.46
C HIS A 195 -11.37 15.51 6.60
N LEU A 196 -10.51 14.98 7.46
CA LEU A 196 -10.91 14.27 8.69
C LEU A 196 -11.85 15.16 9.52
N ASN A 197 -11.45 16.42 9.75
CA ASN A 197 -12.26 17.39 10.50
C ASN A 197 -13.60 17.66 9.81
N ALA A 198 -13.59 17.83 8.48
CA ALA A 198 -14.80 18.13 7.71
C ALA A 198 -15.85 17.00 7.76
N ILE A 199 -15.42 15.74 7.90
CA ILE A 199 -16.31 14.58 7.98
C ILE A 199 -16.53 14.08 9.42
N GLY A 200 -15.99 14.77 10.43
CA GLY A 200 -16.11 14.39 11.84
C GLY A 200 -15.40 13.08 12.20
N ARG A 201 -14.41 12.65 11.41
CA ARG A 201 -13.62 11.43 11.69
C ARG A 201 -12.43 11.76 12.57
N SER A 202 -12.28 11.05 13.70
CA SER A 202 -11.14 11.25 14.61
C SER A 202 -9.81 10.94 13.94
N ARG A 203 -8.78 11.77 14.20
CA ARG A 203 -7.40 11.52 13.77
C ARG A 203 -6.86 10.18 14.27
N ASP A 204 -7.27 9.75 15.46
CA ASP A 204 -6.81 8.51 16.07
C ASP A 204 -7.41 7.24 15.44
N SER A 205 -8.48 7.40 14.63
CA SER A 205 -9.14 6.29 13.95
C SER A 205 -8.42 5.83 12.68
N ILE A 206 -7.36 6.51 12.26
CA ILE A 206 -6.62 6.23 11.04
C ILE A 206 -5.11 6.33 11.29
N SER A 207 -4.34 5.44 10.69
CA SER A 207 -2.88 5.58 10.63
C SER A 207 -2.48 6.32 9.36
N ILE A 208 -1.47 7.19 9.46
CA ILE A 208 -0.96 7.96 8.32
C ILE A 208 0.54 7.69 8.18
N GLY A 209 0.97 7.34 7.00
CA GLY A 209 2.35 7.10 6.62
C GLY A 209 2.74 7.81 5.32
N ALA A 210 4.00 7.65 4.92
CA ALA A 210 4.50 8.13 3.65
C ALA A 210 5.52 7.15 3.07
N PHE A 211 5.50 7.02 1.74
CA PHE A 211 6.58 6.38 0.99
C PHE A 211 7.69 7.41 0.77
N VAL A 212 8.88 7.08 1.25
CA VAL A 212 10.06 7.94 1.15
C VAL A 212 11.16 7.16 0.46
N ASN A 213 11.71 7.73 -0.62
CA ASN A 213 12.91 7.17 -1.25
C ASN A 213 14.12 7.65 -0.48
N LEU A 214 14.92 6.71 0.01
CA LEU A 214 16.10 6.96 0.82
C LEU A 214 17.28 6.17 0.27
N VAL A 215 18.42 6.81 0.15
CA VAL A 215 19.71 6.15 -0.07
C VAL A 215 20.55 6.35 1.18
N CYS A 216 20.99 5.25 1.76
CA CYS A 216 21.86 5.26 2.94
C CYS A 216 23.22 4.65 2.55
N ASP A 217 24.25 5.48 2.50
CA ASP A 217 25.60 5.07 2.17
C ASP A 217 26.59 5.95 2.94
N PRO A 218 27.67 5.39 3.53
CA PRO A 218 28.69 6.18 4.20
C PRO A 218 29.49 7.10 3.26
N ASP A 219 29.52 6.80 1.96
CA ASP A 219 30.07 7.66 0.91
C ASP A 219 28.97 8.54 0.32
N GLU A 220 28.99 9.83 0.64
CA GLU A 220 27.99 10.79 0.19
C GLU A 220 27.91 10.89 -1.35
N GLN A 221 29.07 10.85 -2.04
CA GLN A 221 29.07 10.94 -3.50
C GLN A 221 28.44 9.69 -4.14
N ARG A 222 28.65 8.53 -3.55
CA ARG A 222 28.01 7.28 -3.98
C ARG A 222 26.51 7.34 -3.71
N ALA A 223 26.09 7.82 -2.55
CA ALA A 223 24.68 8.04 -2.23
C ALA A 223 24.01 8.98 -3.24
N ILE A 224 24.63 10.09 -3.58
CA ILE A 224 24.14 11.06 -4.59
C ILE A 224 24.02 10.38 -5.97
N ASN A 225 25.01 9.60 -6.39
CA ASN A 225 24.98 8.93 -7.68
C ASN A 225 23.87 7.88 -7.77
N ILE A 226 23.65 7.10 -6.71
CA ILE A 226 22.52 6.15 -6.62
C ILE A 226 21.19 6.94 -6.63
N GLY A 227 21.08 8.02 -5.87
CA GLY A 227 19.89 8.87 -5.84
C GLY A 227 19.53 9.43 -7.21
N ARG A 228 20.52 9.82 -8.02
CA ARG A 228 20.31 10.27 -9.40
C ARG A 228 19.73 9.18 -10.30
N MET A 229 20.12 7.92 -10.12
CA MET A 229 19.59 6.81 -10.91
C MET A 229 18.08 6.59 -10.69
N ILE A 230 17.61 6.84 -9.47
CA ILE A 230 16.18 6.69 -9.11
C ILE A 230 15.38 8.01 -9.28
N ALA A 231 16.04 9.12 -9.62
CA ALA A 231 15.39 10.43 -9.74
C ALA A 231 14.23 10.46 -10.73
N GLY A 232 14.31 9.70 -11.84
CA GLY A 232 13.22 9.58 -12.81
C GLY A 232 11.96 8.97 -12.21
N MET A 233 12.09 7.93 -11.39
CA MET A 233 10.97 7.31 -10.69
C MET A 233 10.37 8.28 -9.64
N VAL A 234 11.22 8.97 -8.89
CA VAL A 234 10.77 9.98 -7.92
C VAL A 234 10.03 11.12 -8.61
N ALA A 235 10.58 11.63 -9.74
CA ALA A 235 9.95 12.68 -10.54
C ALA A 235 8.60 12.25 -11.13
N HIS A 236 8.47 10.99 -11.54
CA HIS A 236 7.20 10.44 -12.03
C HIS A 236 6.11 10.57 -10.97
N PHE A 237 6.34 10.09 -9.75
CA PHE A 237 5.37 10.19 -8.65
C PHE A 237 5.17 11.62 -8.14
N ALA A 238 6.21 12.45 -8.19
CA ALA A 238 6.14 13.85 -7.78
C ALA A 238 5.43 14.74 -8.81
N GLY A 239 5.55 14.40 -10.10
CA GLY A 239 5.05 15.20 -11.23
C GLY A 239 3.86 14.61 -11.96
N MET A 240 3.05 13.74 -11.33
CA MET A 240 1.92 13.08 -11.99
C MET A 240 1.05 14.09 -12.75
N LYS A 241 0.91 13.88 -14.06
CA LYS A 241 0.09 14.71 -14.95
C LYS A 241 -1.33 14.84 -14.41
N ASN A 242 -1.82 16.08 -14.30
CA ASN A 242 -3.13 16.49 -13.78
C ASN A 242 -3.24 16.63 -12.23
N ALA A 243 -2.15 16.58 -11.46
CA ALA A 243 -2.18 17.31 -10.20
C ALA A 243 -2.26 18.80 -10.55
N PRO A 244 -3.24 19.57 -10.02
CA PRO A 244 -3.18 21.01 -10.17
C PRO A 244 -1.89 21.48 -9.51
N LEU A 245 -0.90 21.86 -10.32
CA LEU A 245 0.40 22.36 -9.83
C LEU A 245 0.22 23.65 -9.01
N ASP A 246 -0.87 24.36 -9.25
CA ASP A 246 -1.25 25.61 -8.60
C ASP A 246 -1.50 25.50 -7.08
N HIS A 247 -1.60 24.28 -6.55
CA HIS A 247 -1.82 24.01 -5.12
C HIS A 247 -0.70 23.18 -4.48
N LEU A 248 0.35 22.89 -5.22
CA LEU A 248 1.55 22.26 -4.70
C LEU A 248 2.51 23.36 -4.27
N PRO A 249 3.14 23.29 -3.11
CA PRO A 249 4.24 24.18 -2.78
C PRO A 249 5.35 24.05 -3.83
N PRO A 250 6.06 25.13 -4.13
CA PRO A 250 7.13 25.17 -5.14
C PRO A 250 8.21 24.12 -4.91
#